data_84e1cdded4245aa8b5ada0f5d7e41fef
#
_entry.id   84e1cdded4245aa8b5ada0f5d7e41fef
#
_cell.length_a   1.000
_cell.length_b   1.000
_cell.length_c   1.000
_cell.angle_alpha   90.00
_cell.angle_beta   90.00
_cell.angle_gamma   90.00
#
_symmetry.space_group_name_H-M   'P 1'
#
loop_
_entity.id
_entity.type
_entity.pdbx_description
1 polymer ?
#
loop_
_entity_poly.entity_id
_entity_poly.type
_entity_poly.pdbx_seq_one_letter_code
_entity_poly.pdbx_strand_id
1 'polypeptide(L)'
;MLPTVSADQLRRKLESGDDFVLVDALAPMVYAHSHLPGAINLPAADVDPARVAKRIPDRSTEIVVYCSSPECEDSVTTATRLRELGYANVTHYAGGKDEWRALGLPLERAGKPYVPS
;
A
#
# COMPACT_ATOMS: atom_id res chain seq x y z
N MET A 1 -14.61 -10.63 0.74
CA MET A 1 -13.20 -10.95 1.10
C MET A 1 -12.27 -10.25 0.12
N LEU A 2 -11.21 -9.64 0.66
CA LEU A 2 -10.22 -8.97 -0.19
C LEU A 2 -9.26 -10.00 -0.78
N PRO A 3 -9.00 -9.97 -2.09
CA PRO A 3 -7.93 -10.78 -2.64
C PRO A 3 -6.58 -10.33 -2.09
N THR A 4 -5.63 -11.23 -2.00
CA THR A 4 -4.31 -10.95 -1.43
C THR A 4 -3.21 -11.20 -2.46
N VAL A 5 -2.07 -10.52 -2.25
CA VAL A 5 -0.85 -10.77 -3.01
C VAL A 5 0.26 -11.14 -2.03
N SER A 6 1.20 -11.96 -2.50
CA SER A 6 2.39 -12.30 -1.71
C SER A 6 3.47 -11.25 -1.90
N ALA A 7 4.50 -11.30 -1.04
CA ALA A 7 5.67 -10.43 -1.18
C ALA A 7 6.34 -10.64 -2.54
N ASP A 8 6.46 -11.89 -2.99
CA ASP A 8 7.07 -12.19 -4.27
C ASP A 8 6.28 -11.63 -5.44
N GLN A 9 4.95 -11.76 -5.41
CA GLN A 9 4.08 -11.19 -6.43
C GLN A 9 4.20 -9.66 -6.47
N LEU A 10 4.20 -9.02 -5.30
CA LEU A 10 4.32 -7.57 -5.22
C LEU A 10 5.69 -7.10 -5.72
N ARG A 11 6.75 -7.80 -5.33
CA ARG A 11 8.10 -7.49 -5.79
C ARG A 11 8.18 -7.55 -7.32
N ARG A 12 7.59 -8.58 -7.92
CA ARG A 12 7.57 -8.72 -9.38
C ARG A 12 6.81 -7.59 -10.05
N LYS A 13 5.70 -7.16 -9.49
CA LYS A 13 4.94 -6.02 -10.01
C LYS A 13 5.77 -4.74 -10.01
N LEU A 14 6.50 -4.51 -8.94
CA LEU A 14 7.37 -3.33 -8.83
C LEU A 14 8.54 -3.40 -9.83
N GLU A 15 9.15 -4.57 -9.98
CA GLU A 15 10.29 -4.75 -10.87
C GLU A 15 9.90 -4.67 -12.33
N SER A 16 8.72 -5.17 -12.70
CA SER A 16 8.25 -5.15 -14.08
C SER A 16 7.68 -3.79 -14.51
N GLY A 17 7.49 -2.88 -13.56
CA GLY A 17 6.92 -1.57 -13.86
C GLY A 17 5.43 -1.62 -14.15
N ASP A 18 4.72 -2.58 -13.59
CA ASP A 18 3.27 -2.68 -13.75
C ASP A 18 2.58 -1.39 -13.34
N ASP A 19 1.50 -1.05 -14.02
CA ASP A 19 0.74 0.16 -13.76
C ASP A 19 -0.26 -0.09 -12.64
N PHE A 20 0.12 0.23 -11.41
CA PHE A 20 -0.74 0.09 -10.25
C PHE A 20 -0.35 1.13 -9.19
N VAL A 21 -1.24 1.34 -8.22
CA VAL A 21 -0.99 2.24 -7.09
C VAL A 21 -0.77 1.39 -5.84
N LEU A 22 0.35 1.62 -5.17
CA LEU A 22 0.66 0.96 -3.90
C LEU A 22 0.32 1.93 -2.77
N VAL A 23 -0.53 1.49 -1.85
CA VAL A 23 -1.04 2.33 -0.76
C VAL A 23 -0.53 1.84 0.58
N ASP A 24 0.12 2.73 1.31
CA ASP A 24 0.53 2.55 2.71
C ASP A 24 -0.57 3.10 3.60
N ALA A 25 -1.21 2.24 4.38
CA ALA A 25 -2.36 2.61 5.22
C ALA A 25 -1.96 3.07 6.62
N LEU A 26 -0.68 3.19 6.90
CA LEU A 26 -0.18 3.59 8.22
C LEU A 26 -0.25 5.11 8.40
N ALA A 27 -0.07 5.57 9.65
CA ALA A 27 -0.06 6.99 9.97
C ALA A 27 1.04 7.71 9.18
N PRO A 28 0.83 9.02 8.86
CA PRO A 28 1.81 9.76 8.05
C PRO A 28 3.23 9.75 8.60
N MET A 29 3.38 9.80 9.91
CA MET A 29 4.71 9.78 10.53
C MET A 29 5.42 8.44 10.32
N VAL A 30 4.67 7.34 10.37
CA VAL A 30 5.20 6.01 10.15
C VAL A 30 5.60 5.84 8.67
N TYR A 31 4.74 6.30 7.76
CA TYR A 31 5.02 6.29 6.33
C TYR A 31 6.29 7.10 6.01
N ALA A 32 6.41 8.28 6.60
CA ALA A 32 7.58 9.14 6.35
C ALA A 32 8.88 8.50 6.82
N HIS A 33 8.83 7.71 7.90
CA HIS A 33 9.99 7.00 8.40
C HIS A 33 10.49 5.94 7.41
N SER A 34 9.58 5.12 6.90
CA SER A 34 9.91 4.15 5.85
C SER A 34 8.63 3.58 5.25
N HIS A 35 8.67 3.31 3.96
CA HIS A 35 7.56 2.71 3.21
C HIS A 35 8.10 1.91 2.03
N LEU A 36 7.26 1.07 1.44
CA LEU A 36 7.64 0.30 0.26
C LEU A 36 7.86 1.25 -0.93
N PRO A 37 8.73 0.88 -1.88
CA PRO A 37 9.07 1.76 -3.00
C PRO A 37 7.84 2.21 -3.79
N GLY A 38 7.71 3.52 -4.00
CA GLY A 38 6.64 4.09 -4.79
C GLY A 38 5.28 4.19 -4.10
N ALA A 39 5.19 3.76 -2.83
CA ALA A 39 3.90 3.80 -2.12
C ALA A 39 3.46 5.22 -1.83
N ILE A 40 2.15 5.44 -1.93
CA ILE A 40 1.52 6.68 -1.43
C ILE A 40 0.90 6.41 -0.08
N ASN A 41 0.79 7.45 0.74
CA ASN A 41 0.21 7.31 2.08
C ASN A 41 -1.28 7.64 2.05
N LEU A 42 -2.09 6.68 2.51
CA LEU A 42 -3.54 6.87 2.59
C LEU A 42 -4.05 6.19 3.85
N PRO A 43 -3.87 6.84 5.02
CA PRO A 43 -4.36 6.30 6.29
C PRO A 43 -5.87 6.09 6.25
N ALA A 44 -6.35 5.08 6.98
CA ALA A 44 -7.78 4.75 7.00
C ALA A 44 -8.66 5.95 7.36
N ALA A 45 -8.19 6.80 8.28
CA ALA A 45 -8.94 8.00 8.70
C ALA A 45 -9.06 9.05 7.59
N ASP A 46 -8.19 9.00 6.57
CA ASP A 46 -8.15 9.99 5.50
C ASP A 46 -8.80 9.49 4.21
N VAL A 47 -9.44 8.33 4.23
CA VAL A 47 -10.11 7.79 3.04
C VAL A 47 -11.47 8.46 2.90
N ASP A 48 -11.53 9.50 2.08
CA ASP A 48 -12.76 10.17 1.72
C ASP A 48 -12.82 10.36 0.20
N PRO A 49 -14.02 10.55 -0.38
CA PRO A 49 -14.16 10.59 -1.84
C PRO A 49 -13.29 11.64 -2.52
N ALA A 50 -13.20 12.83 -1.93
CA ALA A 50 -12.47 13.95 -2.56
C ALA A 50 -10.97 13.71 -2.55
N ARG A 51 -10.42 13.26 -1.41
CA ARG A 51 -8.98 13.00 -1.28
C ARG A 51 -8.54 11.85 -2.17
N VAL A 52 -9.33 10.77 -2.18
CA VAL A 52 -8.99 9.60 -2.97
C VAL A 52 -9.05 9.92 -4.46
N ALA A 53 -10.07 10.64 -4.90
CA ALA A 53 -10.21 11.01 -6.31
C ALA A 53 -9.06 11.88 -6.81
N LYS A 54 -8.47 12.69 -5.94
CA LYS A 54 -7.29 13.48 -6.27
C LYS A 54 -6.05 12.63 -6.51
N ARG A 55 -5.88 11.59 -5.70
CA ARG A 55 -4.70 10.73 -5.74
C ARG A 55 -4.86 9.59 -6.76
N ILE A 56 -6.08 9.08 -6.90
CA ILE A 56 -6.41 7.93 -7.76
C ILE A 56 -7.70 8.29 -8.51
N PRO A 57 -7.59 9.09 -9.58
CA PRO A 57 -8.79 9.57 -10.27
C PRO A 57 -9.56 8.49 -11.04
N ASP A 58 -8.88 7.42 -11.48
CA ASP A 58 -9.51 6.35 -12.26
C ASP A 58 -9.89 5.20 -11.35
N ARG A 59 -11.18 4.91 -11.24
CA ARG A 59 -11.69 3.83 -10.38
C ARG A 59 -11.37 2.43 -10.89
N SER A 60 -10.88 2.29 -12.11
CA SER A 60 -10.40 1.01 -12.65
C SER A 60 -8.95 0.73 -12.30
N THR A 61 -8.25 1.69 -11.69
CA THR A 61 -6.85 1.55 -11.30
C THR A 61 -6.67 0.33 -10.38
N GLU A 62 -5.65 -0.46 -10.66
CA GLU A 62 -5.26 -1.54 -9.76
C GLU A 62 -4.60 -0.95 -8.52
N ILE A 63 -5.06 -1.35 -7.34
CA ILE A 63 -4.57 -0.83 -6.06
C ILE A 63 -4.13 -1.98 -5.17
N VAL A 64 -2.94 -1.89 -4.59
CA VAL A 64 -2.47 -2.82 -3.56
C VAL A 64 -2.31 -2.03 -2.26
N VAL A 65 -2.95 -2.49 -1.19
CA VAL A 65 -2.91 -1.82 0.12
C VAL A 65 -2.15 -2.68 1.12
N TYR A 66 -1.29 -2.06 1.92
CA TYR A 66 -0.57 -2.76 2.98
C TYR A 66 -0.50 -1.90 4.24
N CYS A 67 -0.16 -2.55 5.37
CA CYS A 67 0.24 -1.85 6.59
C CYS A 67 1.49 -2.52 7.20
N SER A 68 1.61 -2.60 8.53
CA SER A 68 2.87 -3.05 9.13
C SER A 68 3.02 -4.57 9.14
N SER A 69 1.94 -5.30 9.47
CA SER A 69 2.00 -6.75 9.71
C SER A 69 0.64 -7.37 9.46
N PRO A 70 0.55 -8.72 9.45
CA PRO A 70 -0.74 -9.39 9.29
C PRO A 70 -1.77 -9.05 10.38
N GLU A 71 -1.31 -8.67 11.56
CA GLU A 71 -2.19 -8.34 12.69
C GLU A 71 -2.75 -6.91 12.60
N CYS A 72 -2.17 -6.07 11.73
CA CYS A 72 -2.62 -4.69 11.56
C CYS A 72 -3.89 -4.65 10.71
N GLU A 73 -4.92 -3.98 11.20
CA GLU A 73 -6.22 -3.91 10.51
C GLU A 73 -6.37 -2.65 9.65
N ASP A 74 -5.43 -1.72 9.70
CA ASP A 74 -5.52 -0.45 8.98
C ASP A 74 -5.61 -0.65 7.47
N SER A 75 -4.86 -1.61 6.92
CA SER A 75 -4.90 -1.89 5.49
C SER A 75 -6.24 -2.46 5.06
N VAL A 76 -6.84 -3.32 5.89
CA VAL A 76 -8.17 -3.88 5.59
C VAL A 76 -9.21 -2.77 5.61
N THR A 77 -9.14 -1.87 6.59
CA THR A 77 -10.06 -0.74 6.68
C THR A 77 -9.93 0.18 5.47
N THR A 78 -8.70 0.56 5.10
CA THR A 78 -8.46 1.41 3.93
C THR A 78 -8.96 0.73 2.65
N ALA A 79 -8.62 -0.54 2.46
CA ALA A 79 -9.03 -1.29 1.26
C ALA A 79 -10.55 -1.41 1.17
N THR A 80 -11.22 -1.68 2.29
CA THR A 80 -12.68 -1.78 2.32
C THR A 80 -13.32 -0.46 1.96
N ARG A 81 -12.82 0.65 2.52
CA ARG A 81 -13.34 1.98 2.20
C ARG A 81 -13.14 2.35 0.74
N LEU A 82 -11.99 1.98 0.16
CA LEU A 82 -11.75 2.20 -1.26
C LEU A 82 -12.76 1.45 -2.12
N ARG A 83 -13.06 0.20 -1.77
CA ARG A 83 -14.07 -0.57 -2.51
C ARG A 83 -15.44 0.05 -2.39
N GLU A 84 -15.79 0.56 -1.22
CA GLU A 84 -17.06 1.26 -0.99
C GLU A 84 -17.18 2.52 -1.84
N LEU A 85 -16.04 3.16 -2.15
CA LEU A 85 -16.01 4.34 -3.03
C LEU A 85 -16.04 3.99 -4.51
N GLY A 86 -16.11 2.70 -4.86
CA GLY A 86 -16.23 2.27 -6.25
C GLY A 86 -14.95 1.77 -6.90
N TYR A 87 -13.84 1.67 -6.16
CA TYR A 87 -12.60 1.10 -6.68
C TYR A 87 -12.71 -0.42 -6.59
N ALA A 88 -12.88 -1.06 -7.73
CA ALA A 88 -13.16 -2.50 -7.80
C ALA A 88 -11.92 -3.37 -7.78
N ASN A 89 -10.76 -2.85 -8.16
CA ASN A 89 -9.54 -3.63 -8.33
C ASN A 89 -8.57 -3.41 -7.16
N VAL A 90 -9.01 -3.78 -5.95
CA VAL A 90 -8.24 -3.58 -4.71
C VAL A 90 -7.79 -4.92 -4.17
N THR A 91 -6.48 -5.07 -3.95
CA THR A 91 -5.89 -6.25 -3.32
C THR A 91 -5.15 -5.85 -2.06
N HIS A 92 -4.85 -6.83 -1.22
CA HIS A 92 -4.24 -6.63 0.08
C HIS A 92 -2.91 -7.39 0.16
N TYR A 93 -1.82 -6.68 0.49
CA TYR A 93 -0.56 -7.33 0.80
C TYR A 93 -0.53 -7.57 2.32
N ALA A 94 -0.95 -8.76 2.72
CA ALA A 94 -1.16 -9.08 4.13
C ALA A 94 0.14 -9.16 4.95
N GLY A 95 1.25 -9.54 4.32
CA GLY A 95 2.53 -9.63 5.04
C GLY A 95 3.02 -8.30 5.57
N GLY A 96 2.75 -7.23 4.85
CA GLY A 96 3.04 -5.89 5.30
C GLY A 96 4.51 -5.51 5.30
N LYS A 97 4.78 -4.34 5.85
CA LYS A 97 6.13 -3.77 5.86
C LYS A 97 7.12 -4.63 6.65
N ASP A 98 6.67 -5.27 7.73
CA ASP A 98 7.54 -6.10 8.56
C ASP A 98 8.07 -7.30 7.79
N GLU A 99 7.21 -7.98 7.03
CA GLU A 99 7.65 -9.09 6.18
C GLU A 99 8.61 -8.61 5.09
N TRP A 100 8.27 -7.50 4.44
CA TRP A 100 9.09 -6.91 3.38
C TRP A 100 10.52 -6.62 3.88
N ARG A 101 10.60 -6.02 5.07
CA ARG A 101 11.89 -5.72 5.71
C ARG A 101 12.63 -7.00 6.07
N ALA A 102 11.94 -8.00 6.61
CA ALA A 102 12.54 -9.27 7.02
C ALA A 102 13.13 -10.02 5.82
N LEU A 103 12.54 -9.84 4.64
CA LEU A 103 13.06 -10.44 3.41
C LEU A 103 14.25 -9.68 2.81
N GLY A 104 14.66 -8.59 3.43
CA GLY A 104 15.78 -7.78 2.94
C GLY A 104 15.45 -6.94 1.72
N LEU A 105 14.17 -6.72 1.44
CA LEU A 105 13.75 -5.96 0.27
C LEU A 105 13.83 -4.45 0.56
N PRO A 106 14.08 -3.63 -0.48
CA PRO A 106 14.33 -2.20 -0.28
C PRO A 106 13.10 -1.44 0.19
N LEU A 107 13.35 -0.43 1.02
CA LEU A 107 12.34 0.53 1.46
C LEU A 107 12.75 1.93 1.00
N GLU A 108 11.85 2.88 1.14
CA GLU A 108 12.11 4.29 0.85
C GLU A 108 11.84 5.13 2.09
N ARG A 109 12.58 6.22 2.22
CA ARG A 109 12.40 7.22 3.27
C ARG A 109 12.46 8.60 2.63
N ALA A 110 11.41 9.39 2.79
CA ALA A 110 11.33 10.74 2.21
C ALA A 110 11.63 10.75 0.71
N GLY A 111 11.14 9.73 -0.02
CA GLY A 111 11.33 9.62 -1.47
C GLY A 111 12.68 9.09 -1.90
N LYS A 112 13.56 8.72 -0.97
CA LYS A 112 14.89 8.19 -1.27
C LYS A 112 14.99 6.72 -0.89
N PRO A 113 15.77 5.92 -1.63
CA PRO A 113 15.98 4.52 -1.24
C PRO A 113 16.54 4.41 0.17
N TYR A 114 16.04 3.43 0.91
CA TYR A 114 16.46 3.18 2.28
C TYR A 114 16.47 1.68 2.53
N VAL A 115 17.62 1.15 2.93
CA VAL A 115 17.76 -0.26 3.30
C VAL A 115 18.11 -0.31 4.79
N PRO A 116 17.21 -0.83 5.63
CA PRO A 116 17.51 -0.94 7.06
C PRO A 116 18.65 -1.93 7.27
N SER A 117 19.56 -1.57 8.13
CA SER A 117 20.70 -2.44 8.47
C SER A 117 20.39 -3.27 9.70
#